data_c60659bfd879e572384f3600585d7357
#
_entry.id   c60659bfd879e572384f3600585d7357
#
_cell.length_a   1.000
_cell.length_b   1.000
_cell.length_c   1.000
_cell.angle_alpha   90.00
_cell.angle_beta   90.00
_cell.angle_gamma   90.00
#
_symmetry.space_group_name_H-M   'P 1'
#
loop_
_entity.id
_entity.type
_entity.pdbx_description
1 polymer ?
#
loop_
_entity_poly.entity_id
_entity_poly.type
_entity_poly.pdbx_seq_one_letter_code
_entity_poly.pdbx_strand_id
1 'polypeptide(L)'
;MRLRHIELFQAILQTGSLTAAAELLHISQPAASKILKHAEHQLGFALFDRVRGKLQPTAEARVLQQQTERLAIDLQSLRRLADSLGRGEECALRLVCTPALAQALLPQALCAWRERFPRTVCQLATQHTAEIVEALLLREADLGLTSQAVEHPGLSSQLLAEGRMHVIAPPGWWPLDELHSPLRLQALAGKALIGIDARDALGSLLRGHIEELDPPPRVVTWVQTYQLARQLVSAGQGVALVDPFTALAATGGEVQTRLLEPAISVPVYAVTRVHEQPLPAQAMLLEQLGAQAERLLQDGHN
;
A
#
# COMPACT_ATOMS: atom_id res chain seq x y z
N MET A 1 -18.19 -28.69 -8.54
CA MET A 1 -16.76 -28.36 -8.75
C MET A 1 -15.97 -28.77 -7.50
N ARG A 2 -14.77 -29.36 -7.62
CA ARG A 2 -13.93 -29.80 -6.50
C ARG A 2 -12.67 -28.92 -6.46
N LEU A 3 -11.97 -28.89 -5.32
CA LEU A 3 -10.74 -28.11 -5.16
C LEU A 3 -9.71 -28.37 -6.29
N ARG A 4 -9.49 -29.65 -6.63
CA ARG A 4 -8.59 -30.07 -7.71
C ARG A 4 -8.97 -29.47 -9.09
N HIS A 5 -10.27 -29.22 -9.34
CA HIS A 5 -10.73 -28.56 -10.56
C HIS A 5 -10.36 -27.09 -10.56
N ILE A 6 -10.43 -26.43 -9.40
CA ILE A 6 -10.06 -25.00 -9.22
C ILE A 6 -8.55 -24.84 -9.40
N GLU A 7 -7.76 -25.69 -8.76
CA GLU A 7 -6.28 -25.67 -8.89
C GLU A 7 -5.85 -25.80 -10.34
N LEU A 8 -6.42 -26.76 -11.07
CA LEU A 8 -6.10 -26.94 -12.49
C LEU A 8 -6.57 -25.78 -13.36
N PHE A 9 -7.78 -25.27 -13.11
CA PHE A 9 -8.32 -24.11 -13.82
C PHE A 9 -7.41 -22.89 -13.68
N GLN A 10 -6.97 -22.57 -12.47
CA GLN A 10 -6.04 -21.49 -12.18
C GLN A 10 -4.67 -21.70 -12.85
N ALA A 11 -4.13 -22.91 -12.77
CA ALA A 11 -2.86 -23.24 -13.41
C ALA A 11 -2.92 -23.07 -14.94
N ILE A 12 -4.05 -23.40 -15.57
CA ILE A 12 -4.24 -23.17 -17.01
C ILE A 12 -4.36 -21.70 -17.34
N LEU A 13 -5.11 -20.90 -16.54
CA LEU A 13 -5.20 -19.46 -16.72
C LEU A 13 -3.82 -18.78 -16.65
N GLN A 14 -2.98 -19.22 -15.73
CA GLN A 14 -1.64 -18.69 -15.52
C GLN A 14 -0.65 -19.06 -16.64
N THR A 15 -0.72 -20.30 -17.13
CA THR A 15 0.26 -20.84 -18.08
C THR A 15 -0.19 -20.79 -19.54
N GLY A 16 -1.50 -20.66 -19.80
CA GLY A 16 -2.11 -20.75 -21.14
C GLY A 16 -2.00 -22.12 -21.80
N SER A 17 -1.51 -23.16 -21.07
CA SER A 17 -1.23 -24.50 -21.61
C SER A 17 -1.57 -25.59 -20.61
N LEU A 18 -2.30 -26.63 -21.08
CA LEU A 18 -2.62 -27.78 -20.24
C LEU A 18 -1.35 -28.59 -19.83
N THR A 19 -0.34 -28.65 -20.69
CA THR A 19 0.91 -29.32 -20.37
C THR A 19 1.69 -28.58 -19.31
N ALA A 20 1.88 -27.27 -19.46
CA ALA A 20 2.56 -26.46 -18.45
C ALA A 20 1.79 -26.41 -17.12
N ALA A 21 0.46 -26.38 -17.17
CA ALA A 21 -0.38 -26.47 -15.97
C ALA A 21 -0.22 -27.84 -15.25
N ALA A 22 -0.11 -28.94 -16.01
CA ALA A 22 0.13 -30.24 -15.43
C ALA A 22 1.51 -30.32 -14.74
N GLU A 23 2.55 -29.79 -15.37
CA GLU A 23 3.89 -29.67 -14.80
C GLU A 23 3.89 -28.83 -13.51
N LEU A 24 3.24 -27.68 -13.53
CA LEU A 24 3.09 -26.81 -12.36
C LEU A 24 2.42 -27.52 -11.17
N LEU A 25 1.44 -28.40 -11.46
CA LEU A 25 0.71 -29.16 -10.44
C LEU A 25 1.34 -30.52 -10.12
N HIS A 26 2.49 -30.85 -10.71
CA HIS A 26 3.18 -32.14 -10.55
C HIS A 26 2.29 -33.33 -10.86
N ILE A 27 1.50 -33.27 -11.94
CA ILE A 27 0.65 -34.35 -12.44
C ILE A 27 0.93 -34.65 -13.92
N SER A 28 0.51 -35.82 -14.40
CA SER A 28 0.64 -36.11 -15.83
C SER A 28 -0.38 -35.33 -16.67
N GLN A 29 -0.01 -34.96 -17.89
CA GLN A 29 -0.90 -34.28 -18.83
C GLN A 29 -2.22 -35.07 -19.10
N PRO A 30 -2.24 -36.40 -19.21
CA PRO A 30 -3.49 -37.18 -19.32
C PRO A 30 -4.39 -37.02 -18.07
N ALA A 31 -3.80 -36.94 -16.87
CA ALA A 31 -4.55 -36.70 -15.64
C ALA A 31 -5.16 -35.29 -15.63
N ALA A 32 -4.39 -34.28 -16.01
CA ALA A 32 -4.89 -32.89 -16.13
C ALA A 32 -6.04 -32.82 -17.17
N SER A 33 -5.91 -33.48 -18.31
CA SER A 33 -6.98 -33.53 -19.33
C SER A 33 -8.26 -34.18 -18.81
N LYS A 34 -8.14 -35.23 -18.01
CA LYS A 34 -9.29 -35.91 -17.38
C LYS A 34 -9.95 -35.02 -16.34
N ILE A 35 -9.16 -34.32 -15.52
CA ILE A 35 -9.66 -33.39 -14.51
C ILE A 35 -10.42 -32.23 -15.19
N LEU A 36 -9.86 -31.63 -16.25
CA LEU A 36 -10.50 -30.54 -16.99
C LEU A 36 -11.84 -30.99 -17.59
N LYS A 37 -11.85 -32.11 -18.35
CA LYS A 37 -13.08 -32.65 -18.93
C LYS A 37 -14.14 -32.94 -17.88
N HIS A 38 -13.73 -33.49 -16.73
CA HIS A 38 -14.67 -33.77 -15.64
C HIS A 38 -15.23 -32.48 -15.02
N ALA A 39 -14.42 -31.43 -14.89
CA ALA A 39 -14.87 -30.11 -14.43
C ALA A 39 -15.91 -29.51 -15.38
N GLU A 40 -15.60 -29.47 -16.68
CA GLU A 40 -16.50 -28.94 -17.73
C GLU A 40 -17.81 -29.74 -17.80
N HIS A 41 -17.74 -31.07 -17.71
CA HIS A 41 -18.94 -31.90 -17.66
C HIS A 41 -19.82 -31.62 -16.43
N GLN A 42 -19.22 -31.40 -15.26
CA GLN A 42 -19.96 -31.04 -14.05
C GLN A 42 -20.58 -29.63 -14.10
N LEU A 43 -19.94 -28.72 -14.80
CA LEU A 43 -20.41 -27.34 -14.95
C LEU A 43 -21.46 -27.20 -16.07
N GLY A 44 -21.46 -28.10 -17.06
CA GLY A 44 -22.35 -28.07 -18.21
C GLY A 44 -21.88 -27.10 -19.32
N PHE A 45 -20.68 -26.54 -19.21
CA PHE A 45 -20.08 -25.65 -20.21
C PHE A 45 -18.56 -25.82 -20.28
N ALA A 46 -17.96 -25.42 -21.40
CA ALA A 46 -16.52 -25.43 -21.59
C ALA A 46 -15.85 -24.29 -20.81
N LEU A 47 -14.72 -24.57 -20.17
CA LEU A 47 -13.94 -23.54 -19.49
C LEU A 47 -12.91 -22.90 -20.45
N PHE A 48 -12.44 -23.64 -21.44
CA PHE A 48 -11.42 -23.15 -22.37
C PHE A 48 -11.75 -23.50 -23.81
N ASP A 49 -11.52 -22.53 -24.69
CA ASP A 49 -11.50 -22.72 -26.14
C ASP A 49 -10.06 -22.91 -26.64
N ARG A 50 -9.91 -23.64 -27.74
CA ARG A 50 -8.62 -23.78 -28.43
C ARG A 50 -8.51 -22.77 -29.56
N VAL A 51 -7.71 -21.72 -29.33
CA VAL A 51 -7.44 -20.71 -30.33
C VAL A 51 -5.97 -20.71 -30.71
N ARG A 52 -5.66 -21.04 -31.97
CA ARG A 52 -4.27 -21.11 -32.47
C ARG A 52 -3.33 -21.98 -31.63
N GLY A 53 -3.83 -23.10 -31.11
CA GLY A 53 -3.08 -24.03 -30.29
C GLY A 53 -2.92 -23.68 -28.81
N LYS A 54 -3.42 -22.50 -28.37
CA LYS A 54 -3.44 -22.06 -26.96
C LYS A 54 -4.85 -22.23 -26.38
N LEU A 55 -4.91 -22.48 -25.07
CA LEU A 55 -6.14 -22.48 -24.31
C LEU A 55 -6.47 -21.03 -23.91
N GLN A 56 -7.66 -20.57 -24.31
CA GLN A 56 -8.21 -19.28 -23.92
C GLN A 56 -9.49 -19.47 -23.11
N PRO A 57 -9.67 -18.72 -22.00
CA PRO A 57 -10.87 -18.85 -21.19
C PRO A 57 -12.11 -18.39 -21.95
N THR A 58 -13.20 -19.15 -21.83
CA THR A 58 -14.54 -18.79 -22.34
C THR A 58 -15.10 -17.59 -21.57
N ALA A 59 -16.23 -17.05 -22.03
CA ALA A 59 -16.92 -15.96 -21.33
C ALA A 59 -17.34 -16.40 -19.91
N GLU A 60 -17.90 -17.61 -19.80
CA GLU A 60 -18.30 -18.22 -18.53
C GLU A 60 -17.10 -18.47 -17.60
N ALA A 61 -15.98 -18.89 -18.14
CA ALA A 61 -14.75 -19.10 -17.38
C ALA A 61 -14.20 -17.79 -16.80
N ARG A 62 -14.29 -16.67 -17.53
CA ARG A 62 -13.89 -15.34 -17.02
C ARG A 62 -14.73 -14.88 -15.84
N VAL A 63 -16.03 -15.19 -15.84
CA VAL A 63 -16.91 -14.90 -14.69
C VAL A 63 -16.49 -15.75 -13.47
N LEU A 64 -16.15 -17.02 -13.69
CA LEU A 64 -15.68 -17.91 -12.62
C LEU A 64 -14.27 -17.54 -12.11
N GLN A 65 -13.44 -16.92 -12.95
CA GLN A 65 -12.05 -16.58 -12.61
C GLN A 65 -11.97 -15.77 -11.33
N GLN A 66 -12.72 -14.68 -11.22
CA GLN A 66 -12.71 -13.80 -10.05
C GLN A 66 -13.05 -14.54 -8.75
N GLN A 67 -14.01 -15.47 -8.79
CA GLN A 67 -14.43 -16.23 -7.61
C GLN A 67 -13.43 -17.32 -7.26
N THR A 68 -12.84 -17.98 -8.26
CA THR A 68 -11.84 -19.01 -8.03
C THR A 68 -10.50 -18.46 -7.56
N GLU A 69 -10.12 -17.26 -7.98
CA GLU A 69 -8.95 -16.52 -7.47
C GLU A 69 -9.09 -16.26 -5.96
N ARG A 70 -10.25 -15.77 -5.51
CA ARG A 70 -10.53 -15.59 -4.08
C ARG A 70 -10.38 -16.90 -3.29
N LEU A 71 -10.98 -17.99 -3.79
CA LEU A 71 -10.88 -19.30 -3.13
C LEU A 71 -9.43 -19.82 -3.08
N ALA A 72 -8.65 -19.59 -4.12
CA ALA A 72 -7.23 -20.00 -4.15
C ALA A 72 -6.42 -19.24 -3.08
N ILE A 73 -6.66 -17.95 -2.93
CA ILE A 73 -6.04 -17.09 -1.92
C ILE A 73 -6.44 -17.52 -0.50
N ASP A 74 -7.73 -17.78 -0.26
CA ASP A 74 -8.22 -18.26 1.03
C ASP A 74 -7.60 -19.60 1.41
N LEU A 75 -7.47 -20.52 0.46
CA LEU A 75 -6.82 -21.81 0.67
C LEU A 75 -5.33 -21.65 0.99
N GLN A 76 -4.64 -20.77 0.27
CA GLN A 76 -3.23 -20.49 0.53
C GLN A 76 -3.03 -19.84 1.91
N SER A 77 -3.96 -18.99 2.34
CA SER A 77 -3.95 -18.39 3.68
C SER A 77 -4.16 -19.44 4.76
N LEU A 78 -5.09 -20.38 4.54
CA LEU A 78 -5.31 -21.51 5.46
C LEU A 78 -4.08 -22.43 5.57
N ARG A 79 -3.43 -22.74 4.45
CA ARG A 79 -2.20 -23.54 4.43
C ARG A 79 -1.08 -22.84 5.23
N ARG A 80 -0.87 -21.55 5.01
CA ARG A 80 0.11 -20.75 5.78
C ARG A 80 -0.18 -20.75 7.28
N LEU A 81 -1.46 -20.61 7.65
CA LEU A 81 -1.87 -20.69 9.05
C LEU A 81 -1.55 -22.06 9.65
N ALA A 82 -1.88 -23.14 8.96
CA ALA A 82 -1.59 -24.50 9.41
C ALA A 82 -0.07 -24.73 9.57
N ASP A 83 0.74 -24.23 8.63
CA ASP A 83 2.19 -24.32 8.70
C ASP A 83 2.78 -23.54 9.88
N SER A 84 2.28 -22.32 10.17
CA SER A 84 2.67 -21.54 11.34
C SER A 84 2.31 -22.25 12.65
N LEU A 85 1.09 -22.76 12.75
CA LEU A 85 0.65 -23.54 13.92
C LEU A 85 1.48 -24.81 14.10
N GLY A 86 1.82 -25.51 13.00
CA GLY A 86 2.68 -26.70 13.02
C GLY A 86 4.09 -26.43 13.51
N ARG A 87 4.61 -25.20 13.32
CA ARG A 87 5.93 -24.76 13.82
C ARG A 87 5.87 -24.12 15.19
N GLY A 88 4.68 -23.99 15.81
CA GLY A 88 4.49 -23.28 17.06
C GLY A 88 4.76 -21.78 16.95
N GLU A 89 4.73 -21.22 15.72
CA GLU A 89 4.84 -19.80 15.45
C GLU A 89 3.46 -19.14 15.59
N GLU A 90 3.43 -17.93 16.12
CA GLU A 90 2.24 -17.09 16.03
C GLU A 90 2.03 -16.70 14.55
N CYS A 91 0.76 -16.55 14.14
CA CYS A 91 0.45 -16.15 12.76
C CYS A 91 1.24 -14.91 12.35
N ALA A 92 1.90 -14.98 11.21
CA ALA A 92 2.58 -13.82 10.64
C ALA A 92 1.57 -12.68 10.39
N LEU A 93 1.93 -11.48 10.83
CA LEU A 93 1.18 -10.25 10.57
C LEU A 93 1.71 -9.61 9.28
N ARG A 94 0.85 -9.42 8.30
CA ARG A 94 1.20 -8.80 7.00
C ARG A 94 0.62 -7.39 6.94
N LEU A 95 1.53 -6.42 6.89
CA LEU A 95 1.19 -5.01 6.83
C LEU A 95 1.67 -4.41 5.51
N VAL A 96 0.80 -3.68 4.83
CA VAL A 96 1.12 -2.87 3.66
C VAL A 96 0.84 -1.40 3.95
N CYS A 97 1.70 -0.51 3.50
CA CYS A 97 1.54 0.91 3.78
C CYS A 97 2.16 1.79 2.69
N THR A 98 1.76 3.04 2.66
CA THR A 98 2.42 4.01 1.79
C THR A 98 3.87 4.26 2.23
N PRO A 99 4.79 4.58 1.30
CA PRO A 99 6.22 4.70 1.61
C PRO A 99 6.54 5.69 2.73
N ALA A 100 5.85 6.84 2.78
CA ALA A 100 6.06 7.85 3.81
C ALA A 100 5.73 7.32 5.22
N LEU A 101 4.58 6.68 5.39
CA LEU A 101 4.14 6.09 6.66
C LEU A 101 5.04 4.93 7.08
N ALA A 102 5.54 4.13 6.11
CA ALA A 102 6.47 3.04 6.39
C ALA A 102 7.74 3.53 7.08
N GLN A 103 8.32 4.58 6.57
CA GLN A 103 9.61 5.09 7.07
C GLN A 103 9.47 5.80 8.41
N ALA A 104 8.39 6.57 8.60
CA ALA A 104 8.22 7.40 9.79
C ALA A 104 7.62 6.65 10.98
N LEU A 105 6.63 5.78 10.74
CA LEU A 105 5.84 5.18 11.82
C LEU A 105 6.31 3.77 12.20
N LEU A 106 6.61 2.92 11.20
CA LEU A 106 6.84 1.50 11.45
C LEU A 106 8.05 1.20 12.33
N PRO A 107 9.23 1.84 12.19
CA PRO A 107 10.40 1.46 12.98
C PRO A 107 10.15 1.54 14.49
N GLN A 108 9.57 2.64 14.96
CA GLN A 108 9.31 2.85 16.39
C GLN A 108 8.14 2.00 16.89
N ALA A 109 7.03 1.94 16.13
CA ALA A 109 5.88 1.13 16.49
C ALA A 109 6.24 -0.37 16.59
N LEU A 110 7.07 -0.87 15.68
CA LEU A 110 7.52 -2.25 15.68
C LEU A 110 8.51 -2.57 16.82
N CYS A 111 9.31 -1.61 17.28
CA CYS A 111 10.18 -1.84 18.45
C CYS A 111 9.33 -2.21 19.67
N ALA A 112 8.36 -1.37 20.04
CA ALA A 112 7.47 -1.64 21.18
C ALA A 112 6.60 -2.89 20.96
N TRP A 113 6.09 -3.10 19.75
CA TRP A 113 5.29 -4.27 19.42
C TRP A 113 6.08 -5.58 19.56
N ARG A 114 7.34 -5.61 19.12
CA ARG A 114 8.22 -6.80 19.17
C ARG A 114 8.58 -7.24 20.59
N GLU A 115 8.61 -6.34 21.56
CA GLU A 115 8.79 -6.69 22.97
C GLU A 115 7.68 -7.61 23.47
N ARG A 116 6.43 -7.39 22.99
CA ARG A 116 5.26 -8.18 23.38
C ARG A 116 5.06 -9.42 22.53
N PHE A 117 5.43 -9.36 21.24
CA PHE A 117 5.27 -10.43 20.26
C PHE A 117 6.61 -10.84 19.62
N PRO A 118 7.57 -11.37 20.44
CA PRO A 118 8.94 -11.62 19.96
C PRO A 118 9.02 -12.74 18.92
N ARG A 119 8.04 -13.65 18.88
CA ARG A 119 8.02 -14.80 17.97
C ARG A 119 7.14 -14.57 16.75
N THR A 120 6.32 -13.51 16.72
CA THR A 120 5.44 -13.21 15.61
C THR A 120 6.22 -12.58 14.45
N VAL A 121 6.17 -13.19 13.29
CA VAL A 121 6.78 -12.62 12.07
C VAL A 121 5.91 -11.48 11.57
N CYS A 122 6.52 -10.32 11.33
CA CYS A 122 5.87 -9.19 10.66
C CYS A 122 6.43 -9.06 9.24
N GLN A 123 5.56 -9.18 8.25
CA GLN A 123 5.88 -8.97 6.84
C GLN A 123 5.42 -7.57 6.44
N LEU A 124 6.33 -6.76 5.91
CA LEU A 124 6.10 -5.38 5.55
C LEU A 124 6.27 -5.19 4.04
N ALA A 125 5.33 -4.49 3.42
CA ALA A 125 5.46 -4.05 2.04
C ALA A 125 5.04 -2.59 1.90
N THR A 126 5.62 -1.88 0.93
CA THR A 126 5.21 -0.52 0.58
C THR A 126 4.53 -0.52 -0.77
N GLN A 127 3.35 0.09 -0.83
CA GLN A 127 2.49 0.14 -2.02
C GLN A 127 1.72 1.47 -2.02
N HIS A 128 1.13 1.83 -3.16
CA HIS A 128 0.18 2.93 -3.24
C HIS A 128 -1.22 2.48 -2.78
N THR A 129 -2.10 3.43 -2.49
CA THR A 129 -3.41 3.13 -1.89
C THR A 129 -4.23 2.13 -2.69
N ALA A 130 -4.20 2.18 -4.02
CA ALA A 130 -4.95 1.23 -4.86
C ALA A 130 -4.47 -0.22 -4.67
N GLU A 131 -3.16 -0.44 -4.67
CA GLU A 131 -2.56 -1.76 -4.45
C GLU A 131 -2.77 -2.23 -2.99
N ILE A 132 -2.78 -1.30 -2.01
CA ILE A 132 -3.11 -1.61 -0.61
C ILE A 132 -4.54 -2.15 -0.49
N VAL A 133 -5.49 -1.48 -1.16
CA VAL A 133 -6.90 -1.93 -1.23
C VAL A 133 -6.99 -3.33 -1.83
N GLU A 134 -6.33 -3.57 -2.95
CA GLU A 134 -6.31 -4.86 -3.62
C GLU A 134 -5.70 -5.95 -2.72
N ALA A 135 -4.54 -5.70 -2.12
CA ALA A 135 -3.87 -6.64 -1.22
C ALA A 135 -4.74 -7.03 0.00
N LEU A 136 -5.49 -6.07 0.56
CA LEU A 136 -6.43 -6.34 1.66
C LEU A 136 -7.62 -7.19 1.19
N LEU A 137 -8.22 -6.87 0.04
CA LEU A 137 -9.35 -7.61 -0.54
C LEU A 137 -8.96 -9.03 -0.94
N LEU A 138 -7.75 -9.20 -1.47
CA LEU A 138 -7.17 -10.49 -1.86
C LEU A 138 -6.58 -11.27 -0.66
N ARG A 139 -6.70 -10.75 0.57
CA ARG A 139 -6.12 -11.38 1.78
C ARG A 139 -4.60 -11.60 1.71
N GLU A 140 -3.92 -10.82 0.91
CA GLU A 140 -2.45 -10.79 0.83
C GLU A 140 -1.85 -9.96 1.97
N ALA A 141 -2.62 -9.00 2.50
CA ALA A 141 -2.32 -8.22 3.68
C ALA A 141 -3.43 -8.33 4.73
N ASP A 142 -3.08 -8.09 6.00
CA ASP A 142 -3.99 -8.13 7.14
C ASP A 142 -4.31 -6.71 7.62
N LEU A 143 -3.40 -5.76 7.39
CA LEU A 143 -3.49 -4.37 7.80
C LEU A 143 -2.91 -3.46 6.70
N GLY A 144 -3.63 -2.40 6.35
CA GLY A 144 -3.18 -1.33 5.48
C GLY A 144 -2.99 -0.02 6.23
N LEU A 145 -2.00 0.80 5.85
CA LEU A 145 -1.87 2.20 6.29
C LEU A 145 -1.87 3.11 5.07
N THR A 146 -2.77 4.10 5.09
CA THR A 146 -2.96 5.04 3.97
C THR A 146 -3.08 6.48 4.47
N SER A 147 -2.81 7.45 3.60
CA SER A 147 -3.01 8.88 3.88
C SER A 147 -4.37 9.39 3.38
N GLN A 148 -5.31 8.50 3.10
CA GLN A 148 -6.69 8.83 2.71
C GLN A 148 -7.62 7.71 3.14
N ALA A 149 -8.88 8.05 3.42
CA ALA A 149 -9.90 7.04 3.69
C ALA A 149 -10.15 6.18 2.44
N VAL A 150 -10.38 4.90 2.65
CA VAL A 150 -10.75 3.96 1.60
C VAL A 150 -12.24 3.73 1.65
N GLU A 151 -12.94 4.06 0.57
CA GLU A 151 -14.37 3.85 0.40
C GLU A 151 -14.60 2.53 -0.35
N HIS A 152 -14.74 1.44 0.40
CA HIS A 152 -15.05 0.13 -0.15
C HIS A 152 -15.93 -0.69 0.82
N PRO A 153 -17.03 -1.32 0.38
CA PRO A 153 -17.96 -2.03 1.28
C PRO A 153 -17.33 -3.20 2.04
N GLY A 154 -16.23 -3.76 1.56
CA GLY A 154 -15.48 -4.84 2.22
C GLY A 154 -14.37 -4.38 3.14
N LEU A 155 -14.09 -3.07 3.24
CA LEU A 155 -13.01 -2.51 4.04
C LEU A 155 -13.52 -1.46 5.01
N SER A 156 -12.83 -1.31 6.13
CA SER A 156 -13.08 -0.31 7.16
C SER A 156 -11.84 0.55 7.31
N SER A 157 -12.02 1.87 7.29
CA SER A 157 -10.95 2.86 7.52
C SER A 157 -11.13 3.47 8.92
N GLN A 158 -10.11 3.34 9.77
CA GLN A 158 -10.04 3.96 11.09
C GLN A 158 -9.01 5.10 11.04
N LEU A 159 -9.42 6.32 11.36
CA LEU A 159 -8.50 7.44 11.52
C LEU A 159 -7.60 7.19 12.73
N LEU A 160 -6.28 7.22 12.53
CA LEU A 160 -5.28 7.10 13.58
C LEU A 160 -4.76 8.47 14.04
N ALA A 161 -4.50 9.37 13.11
CA ALA A 161 -3.98 10.70 13.37
C ALA A 161 -4.24 11.62 12.17
N GLU A 162 -4.10 12.92 12.38
CA GLU A 162 -4.27 13.93 11.35
C GLU A 162 -3.17 14.99 11.46
N GLY A 163 -2.36 15.14 10.41
CA GLY A 163 -1.32 16.13 10.30
C GLY A 163 -1.62 17.18 9.23
N ARG A 164 -0.64 18.02 8.93
CA ARG A 164 -0.75 19.09 7.92
C ARG A 164 0.43 19.05 6.96
N MET A 165 0.20 19.42 5.71
CA MET A 165 1.27 19.54 4.71
C MET A 165 2.31 20.57 5.12
N HIS A 166 3.55 20.28 4.76
CA HIS A 166 4.70 21.13 4.95
C HIS A 166 5.33 21.51 3.61
N VAL A 167 6.00 22.65 3.63
CA VAL A 167 6.97 23.02 2.60
C VAL A 167 8.36 22.75 3.16
N ILE A 168 9.18 22.08 2.39
CA ILE A 168 10.59 21.87 2.72
C ILE A 168 11.50 22.58 1.72
N ALA A 169 12.62 23.11 2.22
CA ALA A 169 13.63 23.82 1.42
C ALA A 169 15.04 23.43 1.89
N PRO A 170 16.07 23.70 1.05
CA PRO A 170 17.46 23.48 1.46
C PRO A 170 17.84 24.28 2.72
N PRO A 171 18.86 23.87 3.47
CA PRO A 171 19.37 24.61 4.61
C PRO A 171 19.75 26.06 4.22
N GLY A 172 19.34 27.02 5.07
CA GLY A 172 19.62 28.45 4.82
C GLY A 172 18.71 29.13 3.79
N TRP A 173 17.65 28.45 3.33
CA TRP A 173 16.69 29.02 2.39
C TRP A 173 15.81 30.11 3.02
N TRP A 174 15.39 29.90 4.26
CA TRP A 174 14.65 30.88 5.06
C TRP A 174 15.48 31.35 6.26
N PRO A 175 15.30 32.60 6.70
CA PRO A 175 15.81 33.07 7.98
C PRO A 175 15.26 32.21 9.14
N LEU A 176 16.07 32.01 10.20
CA LEU A 176 15.70 31.11 11.32
C LEU A 176 14.46 31.57 12.07
N ASP A 177 14.23 32.86 12.17
CA ASP A 177 13.06 33.48 12.81
C ASP A 177 11.75 33.26 12.03
N GLU A 178 11.84 32.94 10.74
CA GLU A 178 10.67 32.64 9.92
C GLU A 178 10.24 31.17 9.97
N LEU A 179 11.06 30.26 10.45
CA LEU A 179 10.80 28.82 10.39
C LEU A 179 9.52 28.39 11.14
N HIS A 180 9.14 29.12 12.19
CA HIS A 180 7.94 28.85 12.97
C HIS A 180 6.66 29.47 12.37
N SER A 181 6.80 30.29 11.32
CA SER A 181 5.66 30.91 10.65
C SER A 181 5.20 30.07 9.45
N PRO A 182 3.89 29.88 9.24
CA PRO A 182 3.40 29.19 8.04
C PRO A 182 3.87 29.87 6.76
N LEU A 183 4.11 29.10 5.71
CA LEU A 183 4.44 29.62 4.38
C LEU A 183 3.19 29.64 3.52
N ARG A 184 2.84 30.82 3.00
CA ARG A 184 1.74 30.94 2.05
C ARG A 184 2.09 30.24 0.74
N LEU A 185 1.16 29.49 0.18
CA LEU A 185 1.34 28.75 -1.07
C LEU A 185 1.83 29.67 -2.21
N GLN A 186 1.36 30.93 -2.25
CA GLN A 186 1.79 31.95 -3.22
C GLN A 186 3.29 32.24 -3.18
N ALA A 187 3.96 32.00 -2.06
CA ALA A 187 5.41 32.20 -1.97
C ALA A 187 6.21 31.17 -2.81
N LEU A 188 5.56 30.13 -3.30
CA LEU A 188 6.13 29.16 -4.22
C LEU A 188 6.07 29.59 -5.69
N ALA A 189 5.35 30.68 -6.01
CA ALA A 189 5.21 31.19 -7.38
C ALA A 189 6.58 31.41 -8.03
N GLY A 190 6.78 30.87 -9.22
CA GLY A 190 8.03 30.95 -10.00
C GLY A 190 9.24 30.22 -9.40
N LYS A 191 9.13 29.58 -8.23
CA LYS A 191 10.25 28.84 -7.61
C LYS A 191 10.50 27.51 -8.31
N ALA A 192 11.73 26.98 -8.16
CA ALA A 192 12.07 25.63 -8.56
C ALA A 192 11.40 24.64 -7.59
N LEU A 193 10.47 23.81 -8.10
CA LEU A 193 9.69 22.87 -7.33
C LEU A 193 10.03 21.43 -7.72
N ILE A 194 10.18 20.56 -6.74
CA ILE A 194 10.21 19.12 -6.93
C ILE A 194 8.76 18.64 -6.79
N GLY A 195 8.19 18.17 -7.91
CA GLY A 195 6.81 17.71 -7.99
C GLY A 195 6.67 16.26 -7.55
N ILE A 196 5.54 15.94 -6.89
CA ILE A 196 5.16 14.56 -6.58
C ILE A 196 4.26 14.03 -7.70
N ASP A 197 4.53 12.82 -8.19
CA ASP A 197 3.69 12.15 -9.17
C ASP A 197 2.29 11.91 -8.58
N ALA A 198 1.26 12.39 -9.27
CA ALA A 198 -0.12 12.40 -8.79
C ALA A 198 -0.80 11.03 -8.95
N ARG A 199 -0.21 9.99 -8.36
CA ARG A 199 -0.81 8.64 -8.32
C ARG A 199 -1.82 8.47 -7.19
N ASP A 200 -1.85 9.39 -6.24
CA ASP A 200 -2.80 9.42 -5.14
C ASP A 200 -3.65 10.70 -5.12
N ALA A 201 -4.68 10.72 -4.30
CA ALA A 201 -5.59 11.86 -4.21
C ALA A 201 -4.89 13.11 -3.68
N LEU A 202 -3.94 12.97 -2.75
CA LEU A 202 -3.20 14.09 -2.16
C LEU A 202 -2.28 14.73 -3.19
N GLY A 203 -1.55 13.94 -3.97
CA GLY A 203 -0.72 14.44 -5.08
C GLY A 203 -1.53 15.16 -6.16
N SER A 204 -2.73 14.64 -6.47
CA SER A 204 -3.65 15.28 -7.41
C SER A 204 -4.18 16.61 -6.89
N LEU A 205 -4.57 16.67 -5.61
CA LEU A 205 -5.01 17.90 -4.93
C LEU A 205 -3.91 18.96 -4.94
N LEU A 206 -2.69 18.59 -4.58
CA LEU A 206 -1.52 19.49 -4.56
C LEU A 206 -1.22 20.04 -5.95
N ARG A 207 -1.29 19.19 -6.98
CA ARG A 207 -1.09 19.62 -8.36
C ARG A 207 -2.08 20.71 -8.76
N GLY A 208 -3.38 20.55 -8.47
CA GLY A 208 -4.40 21.56 -8.75
C GLY A 208 -4.06 22.92 -8.13
N HIS A 209 -3.71 22.93 -6.84
CA HIS A 209 -3.34 24.17 -6.15
C HIS A 209 -2.06 24.83 -6.69
N ILE A 210 -1.09 24.02 -7.13
CA ILE A 210 0.18 24.51 -7.68
C ILE A 210 -0.02 25.13 -9.08
N GLU A 211 -0.86 24.51 -9.91
CA GLU A 211 -1.16 24.99 -11.27
C GLU A 211 -1.95 26.30 -11.29
N GLU A 212 -2.68 26.62 -10.21
CA GLU A 212 -3.43 27.89 -10.05
C GLU A 212 -2.54 29.07 -9.66
N LEU A 213 -1.26 28.87 -9.33
CA LEU A 213 -0.35 29.95 -8.95
C LEU A 213 0.08 30.77 -10.19
N ASP A 214 0.25 32.08 -10.01
CA ASP A 214 0.72 32.99 -11.06
C ASP A 214 1.95 33.81 -10.58
N PRO A 215 3.15 33.64 -11.21
CA PRO A 215 3.45 32.59 -12.19
C PRO A 215 3.50 31.20 -11.54
N PRO A 216 3.16 30.12 -12.28
CA PRO A 216 3.23 28.78 -11.71
C PRO A 216 4.68 28.42 -11.34
N PRO A 217 4.91 27.61 -10.31
CA PRO A 217 6.24 27.10 -9.99
C PRO A 217 6.83 26.30 -11.14
N ARG A 218 8.12 26.41 -11.33
CA ARG A 218 8.83 25.61 -12.33
C ARG A 218 9.14 24.24 -11.75
N VAL A 219 8.37 23.22 -12.11
CA VAL A 219 8.70 21.84 -11.72
C VAL A 219 9.97 21.42 -12.44
N VAL A 220 11.03 21.16 -11.67
CA VAL A 220 12.36 20.77 -12.18
C VAL A 220 12.55 19.26 -12.21
N THR A 221 11.84 18.52 -11.37
CA THR A 221 11.90 17.06 -11.28
C THR A 221 10.58 16.51 -10.76
N TRP A 222 10.09 15.41 -11.33
CA TRP A 222 8.97 14.64 -10.82
C TRP A 222 9.48 13.40 -10.09
N VAL A 223 8.96 13.14 -8.89
CA VAL A 223 9.30 11.98 -8.07
C VAL A 223 8.05 11.23 -7.60
N GLN A 224 8.19 9.96 -7.24
CA GLN A 224 7.07 9.11 -6.81
C GLN A 224 6.89 9.07 -5.28
N THR A 225 7.89 9.49 -4.51
CA THR A 225 7.83 9.44 -3.05
C THR A 225 8.29 10.76 -2.44
N TYR A 226 7.65 11.15 -1.34
CA TYR A 226 8.04 12.34 -0.57
C TYR A 226 9.48 12.25 -0.03
N GLN A 227 9.94 11.03 0.30
CA GLN A 227 11.31 10.83 0.75
C GLN A 227 12.34 11.17 -0.33
N LEU A 228 12.09 10.77 -1.58
CA LEU A 228 12.98 11.15 -2.68
C LEU A 228 12.94 12.66 -2.94
N ALA A 229 11.76 13.30 -2.82
CA ALA A 229 11.65 14.76 -2.87
C ALA A 229 12.54 15.41 -1.80
N ARG A 230 12.46 14.93 -0.54
CA ARG A 230 13.28 15.43 0.56
C ARG A 230 14.78 15.32 0.27
N GLN A 231 15.23 14.18 -0.26
CA GLN A 231 16.65 13.97 -0.64
C GLN A 231 17.11 14.97 -1.69
N LEU A 232 16.28 15.24 -2.70
CA LEU A 232 16.61 16.22 -3.74
C LEU A 232 16.60 17.66 -3.19
N VAL A 233 15.69 17.96 -2.26
CA VAL A 233 15.68 19.26 -1.57
C VAL A 233 16.94 19.42 -0.74
N SER A 234 17.36 18.42 0.04
CA SER A 234 18.61 18.49 0.82
C SER A 234 19.84 18.68 -0.06
N ALA A 235 19.80 18.17 -1.30
CA ALA A 235 20.83 18.38 -2.32
C ALA A 235 20.73 19.75 -3.06
N GLY A 236 19.83 20.65 -2.63
CA GLY A 236 19.72 22.00 -3.17
C GLY A 236 18.97 22.10 -4.50
N GLN A 237 18.21 21.09 -4.92
CA GLN A 237 17.53 21.06 -6.22
C GLN A 237 16.25 21.92 -6.29
N GLY A 238 15.81 22.51 -5.18
CA GLY A 238 14.61 23.33 -5.11
C GLY A 238 13.83 23.12 -3.81
N VAL A 239 12.55 23.43 -3.81
CA VAL A 239 11.63 23.23 -2.69
C VAL A 239 10.63 22.11 -3.00
N ALA A 240 9.99 21.55 -1.99
CA ALA A 240 8.93 20.54 -2.18
C ALA A 240 7.81 20.71 -1.16
N LEU A 241 6.60 20.26 -1.56
CA LEU A 241 5.49 20.04 -0.65
C LEU A 241 5.55 18.57 -0.23
N VAL A 242 5.55 18.32 1.07
CA VAL A 242 5.66 16.97 1.63
C VAL A 242 4.68 16.74 2.77
N ASP A 243 4.35 15.48 3.01
CA ASP A 243 3.58 15.07 4.17
C ASP A 243 4.32 15.37 5.49
N PRO A 244 3.61 15.49 6.63
CA PRO A 244 4.22 15.84 7.91
C PRO A 244 5.25 14.81 8.38
N PHE A 245 5.07 13.55 8.07
CA PHE A 245 5.97 12.48 8.51
C PHE A 245 7.32 12.56 7.80
N THR A 246 7.31 12.89 6.50
CA THR A 246 8.54 13.16 5.74
C THR A 246 9.18 14.48 6.18
N ALA A 247 8.39 15.52 6.46
CA ALA A 247 8.91 16.81 6.91
C ALA A 247 9.61 16.70 8.28
N LEU A 248 9.00 16.01 9.23
CA LEU A 248 9.42 15.89 10.62
C LEU A 248 10.38 14.71 10.89
N ALA A 249 10.71 13.92 9.87
CA ALA A 249 11.69 12.86 10.02
C ALA A 249 13.00 13.42 10.58
N ALA A 250 13.42 12.89 11.74
CA ALA A 250 14.57 13.35 12.49
C ALA A 250 15.91 13.05 11.77
N THR A 251 16.27 13.89 10.82
CA THR A 251 17.58 13.90 10.18
C THR A 251 18.14 15.30 10.34
N GLY A 252 19.13 15.43 11.22
CA GLY A 252 19.65 16.68 11.74
C GLY A 252 19.94 17.78 10.71
N GLY A 253 19.00 18.69 10.47
CA GLY A 253 19.24 19.93 9.76
C GLY A 253 19.40 19.84 8.23
N GLU A 254 19.12 18.70 7.61
CA GLU A 254 19.27 18.49 6.17
C GLU A 254 18.31 19.32 5.31
N VAL A 255 17.20 19.73 5.86
CA VAL A 255 16.20 20.61 5.23
C VAL A 255 15.58 21.54 6.27
N GLN A 256 15.13 22.70 5.81
CA GLN A 256 14.26 23.58 6.58
C GLN A 256 12.80 23.23 6.30
N THR A 257 11.93 23.36 7.28
CA THR A 257 10.50 23.01 7.17
C THR A 257 9.62 24.16 7.63
N ARG A 258 8.51 24.40 6.93
CA ARG A 258 7.45 25.33 7.33
C ARG A 258 6.08 24.73 7.04
N LEU A 259 5.09 25.02 7.89
CA LEU A 259 3.71 24.62 7.60
C LEU A 259 3.20 25.34 6.36
N LEU A 260 2.41 24.66 5.56
CA LEU A 260 1.75 25.24 4.39
C LEU A 260 0.50 26.01 4.80
N GLU A 261 0.27 27.19 4.20
CA GLU A 261 -0.94 27.98 4.31
C GLU A 261 -1.54 28.28 2.91
N PRO A 262 -2.84 27.99 2.65
CA PRO A 262 -3.81 27.38 3.56
C PRO A 262 -3.44 25.95 3.96
N ALA A 263 -3.85 25.54 5.16
CA ALA A 263 -3.55 24.23 5.69
C ALA A 263 -4.22 23.14 4.84
N ILE A 264 -3.44 22.15 4.40
CA ILE A 264 -3.93 20.94 3.74
C ILE A 264 -3.77 19.80 4.73
N SER A 265 -4.88 19.14 5.06
CA SER A 265 -4.90 18.00 5.98
C SER A 265 -4.26 16.77 5.35
N VAL A 266 -3.48 16.02 6.15
CA VAL A 266 -2.88 14.75 5.82
C VAL A 266 -3.27 13.74 6.90
N PRO A 267 -4.39 13.05 6.74
CA PRO A 267 -4.82 12.04 7.69
C PRO A 267 -4.00 10.75 7.54
N VAL A 268 -3.97 9.96 8.61
CA VAL A 268 -3.45 8.59 8.61
C VAL A 268 -4.57 7.65 8.97
N TYR A 269 -4.84 6.72 8.07
CA TYR A 269 -5.85 5.69 8.28
C TYR A 269 -5.22 4.31 8.40
N ALA A 270 -5.73 3.54 9.36
CA ALA A 270 -5.62 2.09 9.34
C ALA A 270 -6.78 1.52 8.54
N VAL A 271 -6.49 0.63 7.61
CA VAL A 271 -7.48 -0.03 6.75
C VAL A 271 -7.47 -1.52 7.02
N THR A 272 -8.63 -2.08 7.34
CA THR A 272 -8.83 -3.50 7.64
C THR A 272 -10.06 -4.03 6.93
N ARG A 273 -10.23 -5.36 6.87
CA ARG A 273 -11.46 -5.96 6.33
C ARG A 273 -12.61 -5.83 7.32
N VAL A 274 -13.79 -5.50 6.81
CA VAL A 274 -15.05 -5.50 7.59
C VAL A 274 -15.33 -6.93 8.08
N HIS A 275 -15.87 -7.07 9.29
CA HIS A 275 -16.23 -8.32 9.94
C HIS A 275 -15.08 -9.25 10.35
N GLU A 276 -13.82 -8.84 10.20
CA GLU A 276 -12.70 -9.56 10.80
C GLU A 276 -12.36 -8.95 12.16
N GLN A 277 -12.32 -9.80 13.18
CA GLN A 277 -11.81 -9.38 14.48
C GLN A 277 -10.27 -9.35 14.42
N PRO A 278 -9.64 -8.24 14.79
CA PRO A 278 -8.18 -8.18 14.78
C PRO A 278 -7.60 -9.17 15.80
N LEU A 279 -6.56 -9.89 15.38
CA LEU A 279 -5.77 -10.69 16.29
C LEU A 279 -5.09 -9.79 17.35
N PRO A 280 -4.79 -10.28 18.56
CA PRO A 280 -4.14 -9.48 19.60
C PRO A 280 -2.87 -8.75 19.13
N ALA A 281 -2.04 -9.40 18.31
CA ALA A 281 -0.86 -8.81 17.73
C ALA A 281 -1.18 -7.64 16.77
N GLN A 282 -2.24 -7.77 15.97
CA GLN A 282 -2.70 -6.73 15.06
C GLN A 282 -3.31 -5.54 15.83
N ALA A 283 -4.15 -5.81 16.84
CA ALA A 283 -4.77 -4.77 17.65
C ALA A 283 -3.72 -3.92 18.38
N MET A 284 -2.71 -4.56 18.97
CA MET A 284 -1.62 -3.84 19.64
C MET A 284 -0.76 -3.03 18.65
N LEU A 285 -0.48 -3.57 17.46
CA LEU A 285 0.27 -2.81 16.46
C LEU A 285 -0.50 -1.56 16.00
N LEU A 286 -1.81 -1.65 15.83
CA LEU A 286 -2.67 -0.50 15.52
C LEU A 286 -2.60 0.58 16.60
N GLU A 287 -2.65 0.20 17.87
CA GLU A 287 -2.51 1.12 19.00
C GLU A 287 -1.13 1.80 19.00
N GLN A 288 -0.06 1.04 18.80
CA GLN A 288 1.30 1.60 18.72
C GLN A 288 1.49 2.55 17.54
N LEU A 289 0.90 2.23 16.39
CA LEU A 289 0.93 3.08 15.20
C LEU A 289 0.20 4.41 15.42
N GLY A 290 -0.98 4.36 16.06
CA GLY A 290 -1.72 5.58 16.43
C GLY A 290 -0.93 6.45 17.40
N ALA A 291 -0.44 5.87 18.49
CA ALA A 291 0.36 6.59 19.48
C ALA A 291 1.64 7.20 18.88
N GLN A 292 2.31 6.47 17.95
CA GLN A 292 3.51 6.98 17.29
C GLN A 292 3.18 8.11 16.30
N ALA A 293 2.08 8.01 15.56
CA ALA A 293 1.64 9.06 14.65
C ALA A 293 1.31 10.36 15.40
N GLU A 294 0.54 10.26 16.49
CA GLU A 294 0.22 11.42 17.35
C GLU A 294 1.49 12.07 17.94
N ARG A 295 2.43 11.26 18.45
CA ARG A 295 3.68 11.76 19.01
C ARG A 295 4.49 12.55 17.98
N LEU A 296 4.71 11.99 16.79
CA LEU A 296 5.46 12.66 15.72
C LEU A 296 4.82 14.00 15.31
N LEU A 297 3.50 14.04 15.27
CA LEU A 297 2.77 15.27 14.92
C LEU A 297 2.81 16.32 16.03
N GLN A 298 2.84 15.92 17.30
CA GLN A 298 2.98 16.83 18.44
C GLN A 298 4.40 17.42 18.53
N ASP A 299 5.43 16.60 18.36
CA ASP A 299 6.84 17.04 18.40
C ASP A 299 7.15 18.04 17.26
N GLY A 300 6.45 17.96 16.14
CA GLY A 300 6.59 18.90 15.03
C GLY A 300 5.85 20.24 15.21
N HIS A 301 5.10 20.40 16.28
CA HIS A 301 4.41 21.67 16.61
C HIS A 301 5.17 22.52 17.64
N ASN A 302 6.19 21.98 18.29
CA ASN A 302 7.09 22.67 19.23
C ASN A 302 8.39 23.12 18.54
#